data_57728c57bd0625846a9ea44dc35261d6
#
_entry.id   57728c57bd0625846a9ea44dc35261d6
#
_cell.length_a   1.000
_cell.length_b   1.000
_cell.length_c   1.000
_cell.angle_alpha   90.00
_cell.angle_beta   90.00
_cell.angle_gamma   90.00
#
_symmetry.space_group_name_H-M   'P 1'
#
loop_
_entity.id
_entity.type
_entity.pdbx_description
1 polymer ?
#
loop_
_entity_poly.entity_id
_entity_poly.type
_entity_poly.pdbx_seq_one_letter_code
_entity_poly.pdbx_strand_id
1 'polypeptide(L)'
;MANVKKALYNVAVFLVSLFITGSINVSNIKNTQDTSRVTLTVNETETLQEMNGWGAAAAWWAQVAGGSKNADDIAKLLYSKEGLGLNIYRYNVGSGEKQNPNSRLDPDSWKSTASFLVYNEKTGKYEYDWSQDANAMNMLKLCMSYGCIDSVVLFSK
;
A
#
# COMPACT_ATOMS: atom_id res chain seq x y z
N MET A 1 22.84 -10.87 -7.87
CA MET A 1 22.35 -10.93 -6.48
C MET A 1 22.84 -9.76 -5.62
N ALA A 2 24.11 -9.37 -5.62
CA ALA A 2 24.63 -8.27 -4.79
C ALA A 2 23.95 -6.89 -5.06
N ASN A 3 23.68 -6.55 -6.32
CA ASN A 3 23.11 -5.25 -6.70
C ASN A 3 21.64 -5.09 -6.30
N VAL A 4 20.87 -6.18 -6.26
CA VAL A 4 19.46 -6.15 -5.84
C VAL A 4 19.36 -5.97 -4.32
N LYS A 5 20.20 -6.65 -3.56
CA LYS A 5 20.27 -6.47 -2.10
C LYS A 5 20.66 -5.04 -1.72
N LYS A 6 21.58 -4.42 -2.48
CA LYS A 6 21.99 -3.04 -2.26
C LYS A 6 20.88 -2.04 -2.60
N ALA A 7 20.10 -2.29 -3.66
CA ALA A 7 18.95 -1.46 -4.02
C ALA A 7 17.82 -1.56 -3.00
N LEU A 8 17.50 -2.78 -2.52
CA LEU A 8 16.50 -3.01 -1.47
C LEU A 8 16.92 -2.39 -0.14
N TYR A 9 18.21 -2.51 0.22
CA TYR A 9 18.76 -1.85 1.42
C TYR A 9 18.62 -0.32 1.33
N ASN A 10 18.92 0.27 0.17
CA ASN A 10 18.79 1.72 -0.03
C ASN A 10 17.33 2.20 0.01
N VAL A 11 16.37 1.40 -0.50
CA VAL A 11 14.94 1.71 -0.40
C VAL A 11 14.44 1.58 1.04
N ALA A 12 14.85 0.53 1.75
CA ALA A 12 14.50 0.34 3.15
C ALA A 12 15.10 1.44 4.03
N VAL A 13 16.36 1.82 3.80
CA VAL A 13 17.02 2.93 4.51
C VAL A 13 16.35 4.25 4.18
N PHE A 14 15.90 4.47 2.94
CA PHE A 14 15.17 5.68 2.56
C PHE A 14 13.79 5.75 3.22
N LEU A 15 13.05 4.66 3.28
CA LEU A 15 11.75 4.59 3.98
C LEU A 15 11.91 4.74 5.49
N VAL A 16 12.92 4.10 6.09
CA VAL A 16 13.22 4.25 7.53
C VAL A 16 13.73 5.66 7.83
N SER A 17 14.53 6.28 6.94
CA SER A 17 14.97 7.66 7.11
C SER A 17 13.82 8.66 6.99
N LEU A 18 12.76 8.37 6.21
CA LEU A 18 11.57 9.21 6.17
C LEU A 18 10.79 9.20 7.50
N PHE A 19 10.88 8.11 8.26
CA PHE A 19 10.23 8.00 9.58
C PHE A 19 11.10 8.47 10.75
N ILE A 20 12.43 8.39 10.62
CA ILE A 20 13.36 8.70 11.72
C ILE A 20 14.02 10.08 11.58
N THR A 21 14.18 10.58 10.36
CA THR A 21 14.70 11.91 10.09
C THR A 21 13.62 12.85 9.56
N GLY A 22 12.60 13.10 10.35
CA GLY A 22 11.92 14.39 10.33
C GLY A 22 12.87 15.52 10.78
N SER A 23 14.15 15.37 10.54
CA SER A 23 15.14 16.45 10.59
C SER A 23 14.93 17.29 9.35
N ILE A 24 13.93 18.16 9.42
CA ILE A 24 13.91 19.35 8.56
C ILE A 24 15.26 19.99 8.76
N ASN A 25 16.06 20.02 7.72
CA ASN A 25 17.33 20.70 7.72
C ASN A 25 17.04 22.22 7.77
N VAL A 26 16.89 22.75 8.98
CA VAL A 26 16.55 24.14 9.29
C VAL A 26 17.80 25.02 9.23
N SER A 27 18.80 24.66 8.42
CA SER A 27 20.07 25.42 8.32
C SER A 27 19.93 26.82 7.74
N ASN A 28 18.73 27.30 7.38
CA ASN A 28 18.51 28.65 6.87
C ASN A 28 17.40 29.45 7.55
N ILE A 29 16.85 28.97 8.65
CA ILE A 29 16.01 29.83 9.49
C ILE A 29 16.94 30.57 10.45
N LYS A 30 17.24 31.83 10.14
CA LYS A 30 17.83 32.74 11.11
C LYS A 30 16.87 32.85 12.29
N ASN A 31 17.22 32.14 13.33
CA ASN A 31 16.41 32.02 14.51
C ASN A 31 16.71 33.18 15.46
N THR A 32 15.73 33.99 15.69
CA THR A 32 15.58 34.73 16.91
C THR A 32 14.25 34.33 17.51
N GLN A 33 14.16 33.11 18.05
CA GLN A 33 13.12 32.86 19.03
C GLN A 33 13.37 31.59 19.83
N ASP A 34 13.14 31.73 21.08
CA ASP A 34 12.97 30.78 22.15
C ASP A 34 12.54 29.38 21.67
N THR A 35 13.49 28.46 21.68
CA THR A 35 13.19 27.06 21.38
C THR A 35 12.44 26.48 22.58
N SER A 36 11.14 26.66 22.61
CA SER A 36 10.31 25.95 23.58
C SER A 36 10.52 24.45 23.35
N ARG A 37 11.23 23.81 24.28
CA ARG A 37 11.39 22.37 24.28
C ARG A 37 10.03 21.74 24.59
N VAL A 38 9.43 21.08 23.60
CA VAL A 38 8.25 20.24 23.82
C VAL A 38 8.73 18.88 24.31
N THR A 39 8.33 18.52 25.51
CA THR A 39 8.57 17.19 26.06
C THR A 39 7.30 16.36 25.90
N LEU A 40 7.39 15.25 25.18
CA LEU A 40 6.33 14.26 25.08
C LEU A 40 6.63 13.15 26.08
N THR A 41 5.68 12.89 26.97
CA THR A 41 5.77 11.79 27.93
C THR A 41 4.76 10.73 27.53
N VAL A 42 5.22 9.50 27.30
CA VAL A 42 4.35 8.34 27.09
C VAL A 42 4.08 7.72 28.46
N ASN A 43 2.81 7.66 28.83
CA ASN A 43 2.37 6.98 30.05
C ASN A 43 1.85 5.59 29.69
N GLU A 44 2.66 4.56 29.89
CA GLU A 44 2.32 3.17 29.57
C GLU A 44 1.24 2.57 30.48
N THR A 45 0.95 3.21 31.62
CA THR A 45 -0.07 2.73 32.56
C THR A 45 -1.46 3.26 32.28
N GLU A 46 -1.58 4.25 31.37
CA GLU A 46 -2.85 4.84 30.98
C GLU A 46 -3.19 4.43 29.55
N THR A 47 -4.05 3.42 29.42
CA THR A 47 -4.52 2.93 28.13
C THR A 47 -5.83 3.64 27.76
N LEU A 48 -5.86 4.31 26.60
CA LEU A 48 -7.04 5.04 26.14
C LEU A 48 -7.86 4.23 25.13
N GLN A 49 -7.21 3.68 24.13
CA GLN A 49 -7.87 2.93 23.06
C GLN A 49 -7.04 1.75 22.61
N GLU A 50 -7.71 0.70 22.17
CA GLU A 50 -7.07 -0.45 21.57
C GLU A 50 -6.79 -0.15 20.09
N MET A 51 -5.59 -0.50 19.64
CA MET A 51 -5.20 -0.41 18.23
C MET A 51 -5.29 -1.80 17.60
N ASN A 52 -6.26 -2.01 16.72
CA ASN A 52 -6.54 -3.33 16.12
C ASN A 52 -5.46 -3.78 15.13
N GLY A 53 -4.61 -2.88 14.65
CA GLY A 53 -3.54 -3.27 13.75
C GLY A 53 -2.98 -2.15 12.89
N TRP A 54 -2.04 -2.54 12.07
CA TRP A 54 -1.35 -1.67 11.13
C TRP A 54 -1.51 -2.18 9.71
N GLY A 55 -1.75 -1.28 8.76
CA GLY A 55 -1.96 -1.67 7.40
C GLY A 55 -1.57 -0.63 6.38
N ALA A 56 -1.61 -1.05 5.12
CA ALA A 56 -1.35 -0.18 3.99
C ALA A 56 -2.43 -0.32 2.91
N ALA A 57 -2.71 0.78 2.20
CA ALA A 57 -3.52 0.72 1.00
C ALA A 57 -2.69 0.14 -0.15
N ALA A 58 -3.23 -0.87 -0.81
CA ALA A 58 -2.60 -1.52 -1.94
C ALA A 58 -2.79 -0.76 -3.26
N ALA A 59 -3.76 0.16 -3.32
CA ALA A 59 -3.91 1.02 -4.48
C ALA A 59 -2.71 1.95 -4.58
N TRP A 60 -2.10 1.96 -5.58
CA TRP A 60 -2.06 1.48 -6.95
C TRP A 60 -0.79 0.67 -7.17
N TRP A 61 0.06 0.61 -6.12
CA TRP A 61 1.34 -0.09 -6.20
C TRP A 61 1.19 -1.59 -6.45
N ALA A 62 0.10 -2.19 -5.94
CA ALA A 62 -0.13 -3.62 -6.09
C ALA A 62 -0.35 -4.05 -7.55
N GLN A 63 -0.96 -3.19 -8.38
CA GLN A 63 -1.13 -3.45 -9.82
C GLN A 63 0.22 -3.56 -10.54
N VAL A 64 1.22 -2.81 -10.09
CA VAL A 64 2.57 -2.85 -10.66
C VAL A 64 3.41 -3.93 -9.99
N ALA A 65 3.45 -3.94 -8.68
CA ALA A 65 4.29 -4.84 -7.91
C ALA A 65 3.88 -6.31 -8.05
N GLY A 66 2.57 -6.60 -8.11
CA GLY A 66 2.06 -7.96 -8.24
C GLY A 66 2.40 -8.64 -9.56
N GLY A 67 2.70 -7.87 -10.63
CA GLY A 67 3.20 -8.40 -11.89
C GLY A 67 4.73 -8.48 -11.97
N SER A 68 5.44 -8.02 -10.95
CA SER A 68 6.90 -8.00 -10.96
C SER A 68 7.51 -9.32 -10.50
N LYS A 69 8.74 -9.59 -10.92
CA LYS A 69 9.52 -10.75 -10.43
C LYS A 69 9.84 -10.68 -8.94
N ASN A 70 9.71 -9.51 -8.31
CA ASN A 70 10.00 -9.28 -6.89
C ASN A 70 8.70 -9.24 -6.05
N ALA A 71 7.56 -9.65 -6.60
CA ALA A 71 6.26 -9.58 -5.94
C ALA A 71 6.28 -10.29 -4.58
N ASP A 72 6.87 -11.49 -4.53
CA ASP A 72 6.98 -12.27 -3.30
C ASP A 72 7.89 -11.62 -2.25
N ASP A 73 9.05 -11.11 -2.67
CA ASP A 73 9.97 -10.38 -1.77
C ASP A 73 9.30 -9.14 -1.15
N ILE A 74 8.48 -8.42 -1.95
CA ILE A 74 7.73 -7.26 -1.47
C ILE A 74 6.64 -7.69 -0.48
N ALA A 75 5.88 -8.73 -0.81
CA ALA A 75 4.86 -9.27 0.08
C ALA A 75 5.46 -9.73 1.42
N LYS A 76 6.59 -10.45 1.37
CA LYS A 76 7.32 -10.88 2.55
C LYS A 76 7.77 -9.70 3.41
N LEU A 77 8.38 -8.67 2.79
CA LEU A 77 8.85 -7.50 3.52
C LEU A 77 7.73 -6.78 4.26
N LEU A 78 6.53 -6.70 3.67
CA LEU A 78 5.42 -5.95 4.24
C LEU A 78 4.59 -6.79 5.23
N TYR A 79 4.30 -8.06 4.89
CA TYR A 79 3.27 -8.85 5.57
C TYR A 79 3.77 -10.14 6.22
N SER A 80 5.09 -10.31 6.37
CA SER A 80 5.62 -11.42 7.17
C SER A 80 6.10 -10.98 8.55
N LYS A 81 6.25 -11.93 9.48
CA LYS A 81 6.80 -11.68 10.81
C LYS A 81 8.26 -11.24 10.79
N GLU A 82 9.01 -11.63 9.76
CA GLU A 82 10.39 -11.21 9.55
C GLU A 82 10.50 -9.82 8.89
N GLY A 83 9.39 -9.27 8.41
CA GLY A 83 9.28 -7.95 7.80
C GLY A 83 8.61 -6.92 8.71
N LEU A 84 7.72 -6.12 8.15
CA LEU A 84 6.95 -5.12 8.90
C LEU A 84 5.79 -5.71 9.70
N GLY A 85 5.37 -6.93 9.42
CA GLY A 85 4.27 -7.59 10.11
C GLY A 85 2.93 -6.87 9.98
N LEU A 86 2.68 -6.19 8.85
CA LEU A 86 1.39 -5.53 8.65
C LEU A 86 0.27 -6.59 8.69
N ASN A 87 -0.83 -6.26 9.35
CA ASN A 87 -1.94 -7.19 9.53
C ASN A 87 -3.27 -6.71 8.94
N ILE A 88 -3.30 -5.52 8.34
CA ILE A 88 -4.46 -5.00 7.61
C ILE A 88 -4.07 -4.71 6.17
N TYR A 89 -4.80 -5.30 5.22
CA TYR A 89 -4.61 -5.05 3.80
C TYR A 89 -5.82 -4.32 3.23
N ARG A 90 -5.63 -3.14 2.63
CA ARG A 90 -6.72 -2.42 1.97
C ARG A 90 -6.65 -2.64 0.47
N TYR A 91 -7.61 -3.40 -0.06
CA TYR A 91 -7.76 -3.70 -1.48
C TYR A 91 -8.69 -2.69 -2.15
N ASN A 92 -8.29 -2.17 -3.33
CA ASN A 92 -9.10 -1.28 -4.14
C ASN A 92 -9.86 -2.07 -5.21
N VAL A 93 -11.19 -2.05 -5.13
CA VAL A 93 -12.06 -2.82 -6.03
C VAL A 93 -12.55 -1.91 -7.15
N GLY A 94 -11.97 -2.06 -8.32
CA GLY A 94 -12.34 -1.33 -9.53
C GLY A 94 -12.27 0.20 -9.39
N SER A 95 -11.78 0.88 -10.37
CA SER A 95 -11.84 2.35 -10.46
C SER A 95 -11.29 2.79 -11.81
N GLY A 96 -12.06 3.53 -12.58
CA GLY A 96 -11.59 4.13 -13.82
C GLY A 96 -11.33 3.17 -14.96
N GLU A 97 -12.11 2.08 -15.04
CA GLU A 97 -12.01 1.11 -16.13
C GLU A 97 -12.40 1.73 -17.48
N LYS A 98 -11.77 1.21 -18.55
CA LYS A 98 -12.10 1.61 -19.92
C LYS A 98 -13.56 1.37 -20.30
N GLN A 99 -14.19 0.37 -19.67
CA GLN A 99 -15.58 0.00 -19.90
C GLN A 99 -16.59 0.90 -19.21
N ASN A 100 -16.15 1.79 -18.32
CA ASN A 100 -17.06 2.68 -17.61
C ASN A 100 -17.02 4.09 -18.21
N PRO A 101 -18.00 4.48 -19.07
CA PRO A 101 -18.04 5.79 -19.68
C PRO A 101 -18.23 6.93 -18.68
N ASN A 102 -18.66 6.64 -17.48
CA ASN A 102 -18.86 7.61 -16.40
C ASN A 102 -17.67 7.70 -15.44
N SER A 103 -16.61 6.97 -15.70
CA SER A 103 -15.39 7.06 -14.90
C SER A 103 -14.82 8.48 -14.94
N ARG A 104 -14.49 8.99 -13.76
CA ARG A 104 -13.79 10.28 -13.62
C ARG A 104 -12.28 10.15 -13.78
N LEU A 105 -11.77 8.93 -13.81
CA LEU A 105 -10.36 8.65 -14.07
C LEU A 105 -10.15 8.40 -15.54
N ASP A 106 -9.05 8.91 -16.06
CA ASP A 106 -8.54 8.52 -17.37
C ASP A 106 -8.26 7.01 -17.35
N PRO A 107 -8.88 6.22 -18.26
CA PRO A 107 -8.67 4.78 -18.33
C PRO A 107 -7.21 4.39 -18.56
N ASP A 108 -6.41 5.26 -19.17
CA ASP A 108 -4.97 5.04 -19.39
C ASP A 108 -4.11 5.53 -18.23
N SER A 109 -4.71 6.11 -17.20
CA SER A 109 -4.00 6.51 -15.99
C SER A 109 -3.48 5.28 -15.23
N TRP A 110 -2.28 5.40 -14.68
CA TRP A 110 -1.71 4.39 -13.76
C TRP A 110 -2.56 4.16 -12.49
N LYS A 111 -3.52 5.04 -12.22
CA LYS A 111 -4.48 4.94 -11.12
C LYS A 111 -5.74 4.15 -11.50
N SER A 112 -5.90 3.84 -12.77
CA SER A 112 -7.01 3.02 -13.24
C SER A 112 -6.82 1.57 -12.80
N THR A 113 -7.88 0.96 -12.28
CA THR A 113 -7.91 -0.44 -11.85
C THR A 113 -9.07 -1.15 -12.52
N ALA A 114 -8.83 -2.37 -12.96
CA ALA A 114 -9.87 -3.16 -13.61
C ALA A 114 -11.00 -3.52 -12.65
N SER A 115 -12.22 -3.53 -13.17
CA SER A 115 -13.39 -4.06 -12.47
C SER A 115 -13.54 -5.55 -12.74
N PHE A 116 -14.01 -6.29 -11.73
CA PHE A 116 -14.44 -7.68 -11.93
C PHE A 116 -15.78 -7.79 -12.65
N LEU A 117 -16.57 -6.71 -12.69
CA LEU A 117 -17.82 -6.66 -13.43
C LEU A 117 -17.55 -6.01 -14.79
N VAL A 118 -17.54 -6.80 -15.84
CA VAL A 118 -17.25 -6.38 -17.22
C VAL A 118 -18.47 -6.50 -18.10
N TYR A 119 -18.60 -5.61 -19.07
CA TYR A 119 -19.65 -5.70 -20.05
C TYR A 119 -19.26 -6.68 -21.17
N ASN A 120 -20.07 -7.70 -21.39
CA ASN A 120 -19.90 -8.67 -22.46
C ASN A 120 -20.71 -8.23 -23.68
N GLU A 121 -20.04 -7.73 -24.72
CA GLU A 121 -20.67 -7.25 -25.95
C GLU A 121 -21.43 -8.35 -26.68
N LYS A 122 -21.03 -9.62 -26.55
CA LYS A 122 -21.68 -10.74 -27.22
C LYS A 122 -23.06 -11.10 -26.62
N THR A 123 -23.14 -10.96 -25.29
CA THR A 123 -24.38 -11.27 -24.55
C THR A 123 -25.21 -10.04 -24.23
N GLY A 124 -24.65 -8.84 -24.41
CA GLY A 124 -25.27 -7.57 -24.07
C GLY A 124 -25.49 -7.39 -22.56
N LYS A 125 -24.76 -8.09 -21.71
CA LYS A 125 -24.92 -8.09 -20.24
C LYS A 125 -23.61 -7.85 -19.52
N TYR A 126 -23.71 -7.39 -18.27
CA TYR A 126 -22.60 -7.37 -17.34
C TYR A 126 -22.43 -8.77 -16.73
N GLU A 127 -21.18 -9.24 -16.73
CA GLU A 127 -20.79 -10.54 -16.21
C GLU A 127 -19.55 -10.39 -15.34
N TYR A 128 -19.40 -11.28 -14.33
CA TYR A 128 -18.20 -11.29 -13.51
C TYR A 128 -17.06 -12.02 -14.20
N ASP A 129 -15.93 -11.33 -14.35
CA ASP A 129 -14.67 -11.91 -14.81
C ASP A 129 -13.60 -11.78 -13.73
N TRP A 130 -13.36 -12.88 -13.02
CA TRP A 130 -12.40 -12.94 -11.92
C TRP A 130 -10.93 -12.99 -12.36
N SER A 131 -10.65 -12.99 -13.66
CA SER A 131 -9.30 -12.84 -14.20
C SER A 131 -8.82 -11.38 -14.25
N GLN A 132 -9.74 -10.44 -14.05
CA GLN A 132 -9.42 -9.03 -14.02
C GLN A 132 -8.56 -8.68 -12.79
N ASP A 133 -7.83 -7.56 -12.89
CA ASP A 133 -6.91 -7.05 -11.84
C ASP A 133 -5.93 -8.11 -11.32
N ALA A 134 -5.44 -8.97 -12.23
CA ALA A 134 -4.67 -10.16 -11.90
C ALA A 134 -3.43 -9.85 -11.05
N ASN A 135 -2.74 -8.74 -11.31
CA ASN A 135 -1.54 -8.36 -10.57
C ASN A 135 -1.85 -7.99 -9.12
N ALA A 136 -2.89 -7.16 -8.88
CA ALA A 136 -3.27 -6.80 -7.52
C ALA A 136 -3.81 -8.01 -6.74
N MET A 137 -4.55 -8.90 -7.41
CA MET A 137 -5.00 -10.17 -6.82
C MET A 137 -3.82 -11.10 -6.49
N ASN A 138 -2.80 -11.15 -7.35
CA ASN A 138 -1.58 -11.90 -7.06
C ASN A 138 -0.86 -11.34 -5.82
N MET A 139 -0.71 -10.02 -5.73
CA MET A 139 -0.10 -9.37 -4.58
C MET A 139 -0.88 -9.67 -3.28
N LEU A 140 -2.20 -9.57 -3.30
CA LEU A 140 -3.03 -9.92 -2.14
C LEU A 140 -2.80 -11.37 -1.70
N LYS A 141 -2.83 -12.31 -2.65
CA LYS A 141 -2.60 -13.74 -2.35
C LYS A 141 -1.22 -13.99 -1.75
N LEU A 142 -0.17 -13.37 -2.30
CA LEU A 142 1.18 -13.45 -1.75
C LEU A 142 1.25 -12.88 -0.33
N CYS A 143 0.68 -11.70 -0.10
CA CYS A 143 0.64 -11.09 1.24
C CYS A 143 -0.10 -12.00 2.26
N MET A 144 -1.23 -12.57 1.87
CA MET A 144 -2.01 -13.50 2.72
C MET A 144 -1.24 -14.77 3.04
N SER A 145 -0.41 -15.28 2.12
CA SER A 145 0.36 -16.51 2.32
C SER A 145 1.37 -16.44 3.47
N TYR A 146 1.75 -15.24 3.89
CA TYR A 146 2.65 -15.02 5.03
C TYR A 146 1.96 -15.04 6.39
N GLY A 147 0.62 -15.11 6.43
CA GLY A 147 -0.16 -15.39 7.62
C GLY A 147 -0.22 -14.27 8.67
N CYS A 148 0.17 -13.04 8.31
CA CYS A 148 0.06 -11.89 9.20
C CYS A 148 -1.23 -11.09 9.01
N ILE A 149 -1.96 -11.29 7.90
CA ILE A 149 -3.17 -10.51 7.61
C ILE A 149 -4.34 -11.03 8.43
N ASP A 150 -4.85 -10.19 9.33
CA ASP A 150 -6.05 -10.44 10.13
C ASP A 150 -7.30 -9.91 9.45
N SER A 151 -7.18 -8.84 8.66
CA SER A 151 -8.32 -8.27 7.94
C SER A 151 -7.97 -7.70 6.58
N VAL A 152 -8.91 -7.84 5.65
CA VAL A 152 -8.87 -7.21 4.33
C VAL A 152 -10.01 -6.20 4.23
N VAL A 153 -9.66 -4.93 4.03
CA VAL A 153 -10.63 -3.86 3.82
C VAL A 153 -10.83 -3.68 2.32
N LEU A 154 -12.03 -3.94 1.84
CA LEU A 154 -12.41 -3.70 0.45
C LEU A 154 -12.87 -2.24 0.31
N PHE A 155 -12.26 -1.53 -0.62
CA PHE A 155 -12.61 -0.14 -0.92
C PHE A 155 -13.01 -0.04 -2.39
N SER A 156 -14.21 0.45 -2.63
CA SER A 156 -14.71 0.82 -3.96
C SER A 156 -14.87 2.34 -4.03
N LYS A 157 -14.57 2.91 -5.19
CA LYS A 157 -14.69 4.35 -5.44
C LYS A 157 -15.83 4.63 -6.41
#